data_91efc710a354b6ce2ba97891167e38d8
#
_entry.id   91efc710a354b6ce2ba97891167e38d8
#
_cell.length_a   1.000
_cell.length_b   1.000
_cell.length_c   1.000
_cell.angle_alpha   90.00
_cell.angle_beta   90.00
_cell.angle_gamma   90.00
#
_symmetry.space_group_name_H-M   'P 1'
#
loop_
_entity.id
_entity.type
_entity.pdbx_description
1 polymer ?
#
loop_
_entity_poly.entity_id
_entity_poly.type
_entity_poly.pdbx_seq_one_letter_code
_entity_poly.pdbx_strand_id
1 'polypeptide(L)'
;MKCNDGIHTFSLKTRSSYSEIQNIRVQNACIRGKRDLFSLNQNFCIADYKDKGVEILLHQSLVHPSWVTLIVNPSSLLADEYQPTELFRPTEQTMKQLKTRLRTILDEIGLATRLKAFRLARYNQTRDRYYNHASEVALWLGIFQKSWLMPRYAAVPFPKDSESDVKWKGANQHAWTIANKSCAFSVYDKAYELKKRHKVKIKAHILRLELRLSRKRIRKLCHETDWDKQLLELHEKQDAQLDKFLHRLHLPESIRLVTFTQALEIIDTSRLREKTKKKLRRIVKKANGCESLAAVQKKTRIKKSEFITMLGQHRIIRQKEPSCQHIAFGRTVCA
;
A
#
# COMPACT_ATOMS: atom_id res chain seq x y z
N MET A 1 5.63 5.60 -19.48
CA MET A 1 5.46 5.74 -18.01
C MET A 1 6.66 5.07 -17.33
N LYS A 2 7.41 5.81 -16.51
CA LYS A 2 8.56 5.26 -15.75
C LYS A 2 8.02 4.66 -14.46
N CYS A 3 8.42 3.44 -14.15
CA CYS A 3 8.09 2.77 -12.89
C CYS A 3 9.37 2.45 -12.12
N ASN A 4 9.30 2.49 -10.81
CA ASN A 4 10.34 2.04 -9.90
C ASN A 4 9.72 1.09 -8.88
N ASP A 5 10.26 -0.11 -8.76
CA ASP A 5 9.76 -1.17 -7.89
C ASP A 5 10.78 -1.51 -6.81
N GLY A 6 10.31 -1.82 -5.61
CA GLY A 6 11.17 -2.21 -4.51
C GLY A 6 10.45 -2.27 -3.17
N ILE A 7 11.24 -2.30 -2.11
CA ILE A 7 10.78 -2.32 -0.74
C ILE A 7 10.86 -0.90 -0.16
N HIS A 8 9.73 -0.37 0.30
CA HIS A 8 9.75 0.89 1.03
C HIS A 8 10.06 0.68 2.51
N THR A 9 9.35 -0.24 3.15
CA THR A 9 9.58 -0.60 4.55
C THR A 9 9.27 -2.07 4.80
N PHE A 10 9.89 -2.62 5.83
CA PHE A 10 9.50 -3.91 6.39
C PHE A 10 9.54 -3.83 7.92
N SER A 11 9.00 -4.82 8.63
CA SER A 11 9.18 -4.88 10.07
C SER A 11 9.63 -6.25 10.52
N LEU A 12 10.58 -6.22 11.45
CA LEU A 12 11.09 -7.39 12.16
C LEU A 12 10.52 -7.40 13.56
N LYS A 13 10.21 -8.57 14.10
CA LYS A 13 9.67 -8.73 15.46
C LYS A 13 10.31 -9.91 16.17
N THR A 14 10.69 -9.71 17.44
CA THR A 14 11.17 -10.78 18.32
C THR A 14 10.51 -10.71 19.68
N ARG A 15 10.45 -11.85 20.37
CA ARG A 15 10.06 -11.90 21.80
C ARG A 15 11.21 -11.40 22.65
N SER A 16 10.86 -10.79 23.78
CA SER A 16 11.81 -10.35 24.81
C SER A 16 11.20 -10.57 26.19
N SER A 17 12.01 -10.54 27.23
CA SER A 17 11.52 -10.57 28.61
C SER A 17 11.07 -9.17 29.05
N TYR A 18 10.29 -9.11 30.14
CA TYR A 18 9.92 -7.85 30.74
C TYR A 18 11.15 -7.09 31.24
N SER A 19 12.08 -7.79 31.93
CA SER A 19 13.32 -7.22 32.46
C SER A 19 14.23 -6.65 31.38
N GLU A 20 14.34 -7.35 30.24
CA GLU A 20 15.15 -6.88 29.12
C GLU A 20 14.58 -5.59 28.52
N ILE A 21 13.26 -5.51 28.31
CA ILE A 21 12.63 -4.27 27.85
C ILE A 21 12.85 -3.14 28.85
N GLN A 22 12.78 -3.45 30.16
CA GLN A 22 13.04 -2.47 31.23
C GLN A 22 14.48 -1.94 31.15
N ASN A 23 15.47 -2.81 30.97
CA ASN A 23 16.87 -2.41 30.85
C ASN A 23 17.09 -1.52 29.62
N ILE A 24 16.53 -1.88 28.45
CA ILE A 24 16.62 -1.06 27.25
C ILE A 24 16.02 0.33 27.50
N ARG A 25 14.89 0.41 28.21
CA ARG A 25 14.23 1.68 28.51
C ARG A 25 15.05 2.58 29.41
N VAL A 26 15.77 2.02 30.35
CA VAL A 26 16.64 2.77 31.28
C VAL A 26 17.87 3.31 30.51
N GLN A 27 18.39 2.53 29.58
CA GLN A 27 19.59 2.88 28.80
C GLN A 27 19.33 3.85 27.64
N ASN A 28 18.08 3.97 27.19
CA ASN A 28 17.73 4.74 26.00
C ASN A 28 16.65 5.78 26.29
N ALA A 29 16.70 6.91 25.59
CA ALA A 29 15.64 7.91 25.60
C ALA A 29 14.36 7.34 24.96
N CYS A 30 13.41 6.92 25.76
CA CYS A 30 12.17 6.31 25.29
C CYS A 30 10.97 7.25 25.42
N ILE A 31 10.24 7.44 24.31
CA ILE A 31 8.97 8.15 24.30
C ILE A 31 7.84 7.13 24.57
N ARG A 32 7.04 7.38 25.60
CA ARG A 32 5.89 6.55 25.92
C ARG A 32 4.79 6.73 24.88
N GLY A 33 4.27 5.62 24.35
CA GLY A 33 3.08 5.65 23.48
C GLY A 33 1.83 6.09 24.26
N LYS A 34 0.88 6.73 23.58
CA LYS A 34 -0.40 7.24 24.11
C LYS A 34 -1.35 6.12 24.58
N ARG A 35 -0.99 5.25 25.50
CA ARG A 35 -1.94 4.27 26.04
C ARG A 35 -2.00 4.36 27.55
N ASP A 36 -3.20 4.10 28.09
CA ASP A 36 -3.63 4.23 29.46
C ASP A 36 -2.55 4.02 30.53
N LEU A 37 -2.47 4.97 31.45
CA LEU A 37 -1.59 4.96 32.61
C LEU A 37 -1.75 3.70 33.50
N PHE A 38 -2.88 3.01 33.39
CA PHE A 38 -3.27 1.82 34.14
C PHE A 38 -3.21 0.50 33.36
N SER A 39 -2.77 0.53 32.11
CA SER A 39 -2.69 -0.69 31.28
C SER A 39 -1.50 -1.54 31.73
N LEU A 40 -1.74 -2.84 31.95
CA LEU A 40 -0.72 -3.87 32.15
C LEU A 40 0.22 -4.02 30.95
N ASN A 41 -0.14 -3.39 29.83
CA ASN A 41 0.61 -3.37 28.57
C ASN A 41 1.06 -1.94 28.28
N GLN A 42 2.36 -1.74 28.14
CA GLN A 42 2.95 -0.45 27.82
C GLN A 42 3.72 -0.51 26.50
N ASN A 43 3.60 0.54 25.71
CA ASN A 43 4.33 0.68 24.46
C ASN A 43 5.28 1.89 24.55
N PHE A 44 6.50 1.70 24.07
CA PHE A 44 7.53 2.73 24.02
C PHE A 44 8.13 2.78 22.63
N CYS A 45 8.65 3.94 22.22
CA CYS A 45 9.39 4.13 21.00
C CYS A 45 10.76 4.75 21.35
N ILE A 46 11.83 4.19 20.82
CA ILE A 46 13.15 4.81 20.86
C ILE A 46 13.23 5.75 19.66
N ALA A 47 13.32 7.06 19.93
CA ALA A 47 13.19 8.07 18.87
C ALA A 47 14.46 8.26 18.03
N ASP A 48 15.64 8.00 18.61
CA ASP A 48 16.95 8.40 18.11
C ASP A 48 17.34 7.82 16.74
N TYR A 49 16.68 6.73 16.34
CA TYR A 49 16.99 6.03 15.09
C TYR A 49 15.99 6.29 13.97
N LYS A 50 14.91 7.03 14.24
CA LYS A 50 13.83 7.25 13.26
C LYS A 50 14.32 7.98 12.02
N ASP A 51 15.14 9.00 12.20
CA ASP A 51 15.69 9.78 11.09
C ASP A 51 16.74 8.99 10.31
N LYS A 52 17.33 7.96 10.93
CA LYS A 52 18.23 6.98 10.29
C LYS A 52 17.47 5.83 9.61
N GLY A 53 16.15 5.89 9.54
CA GLY A 53 15.32 4.89 8.86
C GLY A 53 14.93 3.67 9.69
N VAL A 54 15.11 3.69 11.02
CA VAL A 54 14.67 2.60 11.90
C VAL A 54 13.82 3.14 13.05
N GLU A 55 12.57 2.67 13.13
CA GLU A 55 11.72 2.94 14.28
C GLU A 55 11.67 1.69 15.17
N ILE A 56 12.06 1.85 16.44
CA ILE A 56 12.16 0.77 17.42
C ILE A 56 11.00 0.88 18.39
N LEU A 57 10.10 -0.11 18.34
CA LEU A 57 8.94 -0.18 19.21
C LEU A 57 9.13 -1.28 20.25
N LEU A 58 9.03 -0.91 21.51
CA LEU A 58 9.09 -1.81 22.67
C LEU A 58 7.68 -2.00 23.20
N HIS A 59 7.22 -3.23 23.24
CA HIS A 59 5.98 -3.62 23.89
C HIS A 59 6.30 -4.38 25.17
N GLN A 60 6.04 -3.77 26.31
CA GLN A 60 6.24 -4.33 27.64
C GLN A 60 4.91 -4.82 28.20
N SER A 61 4.86 -6.05 28.69
CA SER A 61 3.68 -6.64 29.28
C SER A 61 4.04 -7.47 30.50
N LEU A 62 3.24 -7.34 31.55
CA LEU A 62 3.35 -8.17 32.77
C LEU A 62 2.66 -9.53 32.61
N VAL A 63 1.64 -9.62 31.74
CA VAL A 63 0.77 -10.80 31.62
C VAL A 63 1.06 -11.59 30.36
N HIS A 64 1.63 -10.94 29.32
CA HIS A 64 1.89 -11.53 28.02
C HIS A 64 3.37 -11.40 27.66
N PRO A 65 3.87 -12.17 26.69
CA PRO A 65 5.24 -11.97 26.22
C PRO A 65 5.47 -10.53 25.76
N SER A 66 6.57 -9.94 26.22
CA SER A 66 7.04 -8.65 25.72
C SER A 66 7.63 -8.80 24.31
N TRP A 67 7.71 -7.71 23.56
CA TRP A 67 8.14 -7.72 22.17
C TRP A 67 8.99 -6.51 21.80
N VAL A 68 9.98 -6.75 20.98
CA VAL A 68 10.70 -5.71 20.23
C VAL A 68 10.29 -5.78 18.77
N THR A 69 9.94 -4.63 18.21
CA THR A 69 9.59 -4.50 16.79
C THR A 69 10.44 -3.41 16.16
N LEU A 70 11.17 -3.76 15.09
CA LEU A 70 11.90 -2.82 14.26
C LEU A 70 11.07 -2.54 13.00
N ILE A 71 10.77 -1.28 12.73
CA ILE A 71 10.22 -0.84 11.44
C ILE A 71 11.36 -0.21 10.68
N VAL A 72 11.75 -0.83 9.57
CA VAL A 72 12.96 -0.48 8.82
C VAL A 72 12.59 0.10 7.47
N ASN A 73 13.09 1.29 7.18
CA ASN A 73 13.23 1.84 5.84
C ASN A 73 14.66 1.57 5.38
N PRO A 74 14.90 0.53 4.55
CA PRO A 74 16.26 0.12 4.26
C PRO A 74 17.02 1.12 3.39
N SER A 75 16.35 1.87 2.52
CA SER A 75 17.02 2.90 1.71
C SER A 75 17.59 4.02 2.59
N SER A 76 16.79 4.51 3.55
CA SER A 76 17.26 5.53 4.50
C SER A 76 18.35 5.00 5.42
N LEU A 77 18.22 3.76 5.91
CA LEU A 77 19.22 3.14 6.78
C LEU A 77 20.57 2.95 6.09
N LEU A 78 20.57 2.57 4.81
CA LEU A 78 21.82 2.35 4.07
C LEU A 78 22.48 3.67 3.62
N ALA A 79 21.68 4.69 3.31
CA ALA A 79 22.18 6.01 2.95
C ALA A 79 22.63 6.85 4.16
N ASP A 80 22.30 6.43 5.38
CA ASP A 80 22.48 7.18 6.63
C ASP A 80 21.75 8.54 6.65
N GLU A 81 20.75 8.69 5.77
CA GLU A 81 19.92 9.88 5.64
C GLU A 81 18.50 9.52 5.17
N TYR A 82 17.58 10.44 5.33
CA TYR A 82 16.19 10.22 4.94
C TYR A 82 16.02 10.19 3.42
N GLN A 83 15.74 9.00 2.86
CA GLN A 83 15.53 8.73 1.43
C GLN A 83 14.04 8.43 1.16
N PRO A 84 13.17 9.45 1.00
CA PRO A 84 11.73 9.26 0.97
C PRO A 84 11.18 8.65 -0.33
N THR A 85 11.92 8.77 -1.43
CA THR A 85 11.51 8.31 -2.76
C THR A 85 12.25 7.08 -3.23
N GLU A 86 13.35 6.74 -2.58
CA GLU A 86 14.13 5.57 -2.94
C GLU A 86 13.49 4.28 -2.45
N LEU A 87 13.48 3.27 -3.33
CA LEU A 87 13.00 1.95 -3.02
C LEU A 87 14.16 0.97 -2.99
N PHE A 88 14.25 0.24 -1.89
CA PHE A 88 15.31 -0.74 -1.68
C PHE A 88 15.10 -1.98 -2.56
N ARG A 89 16.17 -2.37 -3.25
CA ARG A 89 16.25 -3.62 -4.01
C ARG A 89 17.25 -4.54 -3.33
N PRO A 90 16.79 -5.61 -2.67
CA PRO A 90 17.68 -6.51 -1.96
C PRO A 90 18.56 -7.30 -2.95
N THR A 91 19.86 -7.26 -2.71
CA THR A 91 20.87 -8.12 -3.29
C THR A 91 21.66 -8.74 -2.15
N GLU A 92 22.48 -9.74 -2.41
CA GLU A 92 23.33 -10.32 -1.36
C GLU A 92 24.22 -9.27 -0.68
N GLN A 93 24.79 -8.36 -1.47
CA GLN A 93 25.65 -7.28 -0.97
C GLN A 93 24.86 -6.29 -0.10
N THR A 94 23.71 -5.77 -0.60
CA THR A 94 22.90 -4.80 0.14
C THR A 94 22.29 -5.43 1.38
N MET A 95 21.94 -6.72 1.35
CA MET A 95 21.48 -7.46 2.52
C MET A 95 22.58 -7.64 3.58
N LYS A 96 23.84 -7.85 3.18
CA LYS A 96 24.98 -7.90 4.10
C LYS A 96 25.16 -6.54 4.79
N GLN A 97 25.14 -5.45 4.04
CA GLN A 97 25.23 -4.09 4.59
C GLN A 97 24.07 -3.79 5.54
N LEU A 98 22.84 -4.12 5.15
CA LEU A 98 21.65 -3.95 5.96
C LEU A 98 21.75 -4.69 7.31
N LYS A 99 22.22 -5.95 7.28
CA LYS A 99 22.45 -6.75 8.50
C LYS A 99 23.51 -6.13 9.41
N THR A 100 24.58 -5.61 8.84
CA THR A 100 25.63 -4.93 9.61
C THR A 100 25.08 -3.67 10.28
N ARG A 101 24.38 -2.79 9.55
CA ARG A 101 23.78 -1.58 10.12
C ARG A 101 22.75 -1.89 11.22
N LEU A 102 21.90 -2.90 11.00
CA LEU A 102 20.94 -3.33 12.03
C LEU A 102 21.64 -3.90 13.28
N ARG A 103 22.74 -4.64 13.13
CA ARG A 103 23.52 -5.12 14.27
C ARG A 103 24.07 -3.97 15.08
N THR A 104 24.72 -2.99 14.43
CA THR A 104 25.22 -1.79 15.12
C THR A 104 24.15 -1.12 15.96
N ILE A 105 22.93 -0.91 15.41
CA ILE A 105 21.83 -0.32 16.14
C ILE A 105 21.37 -1.21 17.32
N LEU A 106 21.31 -2.53 17.12
CA LEU A 106 20.94 -3.47 18.16
C LEU A 106 21.99 -3.55 19.27
N ASP A 107 23.28 -3.44 18.94
CA ASP A 107 24.39 -3.34 19.89
C ASP A 107 24.22 -2.09 20.76
N GLU A 108 23.96 -0.94 20.14
CA GLU A 108 23.75 0.33 20.84
C GLU A 108 22.58 0.30 21.83
N ILE A 109 21.50 -0.44 21.53
CA ILE A 109 20.35 -0.59 22.43
C ILE A 109 20.38 -1.83 23.33
N GLY A 110 21.47 -2.60 23.30
CA GLY A 110 21.64 -3.79 24.13
C GLY A 110 20.97 -5.07 23.61
N LEU A 111 20.66 -5.16 22.31
CA LEU A 111 20.01 -6.32 21.65
C LEU A 111 20.89 -7.05 20.60
N ALA A 112 22.18 -6.84 20.60
CA ALA A 112 23.11 -7.32 19.56
C ALA A 112 23.00 -8.80 19.22
N THR A 113 22.88 -9.64 20.24
CA THR A 113 22.88 -11.10 20.09
C THR A 113 21.61 -11.66 19.45
N ARG A 114 20.60 -10.83 19.19
CA ARG A 114 19.24 -11.29 18.84
C ARG A 114 18.79 -11.05 17.41
N LEU A 115 19.62 -10.50 16.51
CA LEU A 115 19.19 -10.27 15.13
C LEU A 115 18.68 -11.56 14.43
N LYS A 116 19.31 -12.71 14.71
CA LYS A 116 18.88 -14.03 14.21
C LYS A 116 17.51 -14.49 14.77
N ALA A 117 17.12 -13.99 15.95
CA ALA A 117 15.84 -14.35 16.58
C ALA A 117 14.65 -13.55 16.01
N PHE A 118 14.93 -12.49 15.27
CA PHE A 118 13.88 -11.71 14.63
C PHE A 118 13.21 -12.50 13.51
N ARG A 119 11.91 -12.22 13.34
CA ARG A 119 11.10 -12.77 12.26
C ARG A 119 10.49 -11.64 11.45
N LEU A 120 10.39 -11.81 10.14
CA LEU A 120 9.69 -10.86 9.27
C LEU A 120 8.21 -10.83 9.63
N ALA A 121 7.75 -9.70 10.19
CA ALA A 121 6.38 -9.51 10.66
C ALA A 121 5.51 -8.78 9.64
N ARG A 122 6.13 -7.93 8.83
CA ARG A 122 5.48 -7.14 7.79
C ARG A 122 6.45 -6.89 6.62
N TYR A 123 5.92 -6.90 5.42
CA TYR A 123 6.63 -6.57 4.19
C TYR A 123 5.79 -5.62 3.36
N ASN A 124 6.35 -4.49 2.93
CA ASN A 124 5.68 -3.53 2.06
C ASN A 124 6.36 -3.55 0.70
N GLN A 125 5.73 -4.24 -0.22
CA GLN A 125 6.05 -4.16 -1.64
C GLN A 125 5.54 -2.84 -2.20
N THR A 126 6.36 -2.12 -2.92
CA THR A 126 6.04 -0.77 -3.39
C THR A 126 6.38 -0.63 -4.87
N ARG A 127 5.48 0.04 -5.60
CA ARG A 127 5.68 0.46 -6.99
C ARG A 127 5.38 1.95 -7.09
N ASP A 128 6.35 2.73 -7.53
CA ASP A 128 6.19 4.15 -7.86
C ASP A 128 5.97 4.33 -9.36
N ARG A 129 4.90 5.02 -9.71
CA ARG A 129 4.58 5.43 -11.08
C ARG A 129 4.79 6.92 -11.21
N TYR A 130 5.66 7.32 -12.13
CA TYR A 130 6.01 8.71 -12.39
C TYR A 130 5.16 9.28 -13.52
N TYR A 131 4.60 10.45 -13.30
CA TYR A 131 3.75 11.17 -14.24
C TYR A 131 4.30 12.57 -14.52
N ASN A 132 3.90 13.13 -15.67
CA ASN A 132 4.32 14.49 -16.05
C ASN A 132 3.53 15.56 -15.31
N HIS A 133 2.27 15.26 -14.96
CA HIS A 133 1.35 16.21 -14.33
C HIS A 133 0.68 15.64 -13.09
N ALA A 134 0.42 16.51 -12.09
CA ALA A 134 -0.30 16.15 -10.88
C ALA A 134 -1.75 15.67 -11.16
N SER A 135 -2.37 16.20 -12.22
CA SER A 135 -3.71 15.77 -12.66
C SER A 135 -3.79 14.31 -13.05
N GLU A 136 -2.71 13.72 -13.58
CA GLU A 136 -2.66 12.28 -13.90
C GLU A 136 -2.64 11.43 -12.63
N VAL A 137 -1.91 11.87 -11.59
CA VAL A 137 -1.92 11.21 -10.27
C VAL A 137 -3.32 11.24 -9.67
N ALA A 138 -3.98 12.42 -9.72
CA ALA A 138 -5.35 12.58 -9.22
C ALA A 138 -6.36 11.71 -10.01
N LEU A 139 -6.21 11.62 -11.32
CA LEU A 139 -7.03 10.77 -12.19
C LEU A 139 -6.92 9.29 -11.80
N TRP A 140 -5.70 8.79 -11.65
CA TRP A 140 -5.47 7.40 -11.24
C TRP A 140 -5.98 7.11 -9.83
N LEU A 141 -5.78 8.02 -8.88
CA LEU A 141 -6.36 7.90 -7.54
C LEU A 141 -7.89 7.79 -7.59
N GLY A 142 -8.54 8.65 -8.38
CA GLY A 142 -9.98 8.57 -8.58
C GLY A 142 -10.43 7.24 -9.21
N ILE A 143 -9.64 6.65 -10.10
CA ILE A 143 -9.91 5.31 -10.68
C ILE A 143 -9.81 4.24 -9.60
N PHE A 144 -8.76 4.26 -8.77
CA PHE A 144 -8.62 3.31 -7.66
C PHE A 144 -9.76 3.42 -6.65
N GLN A 145 -10.16 4.65 -6.29
CA GLN A 145 -11.26 4.91 -5.36
C GLN A 145 -12.60 4.37 -5.87
N LYS A 146 -12.80 4.34 -7.19
CA LYS A 146 -14.00 3.81 -7.83
C LYS A 146 -13.92 2.32 -8.17
N SER A 147 -12.78 1.68 -7.94
CA SER A 147 -12.60 0.27 -8.23
C SER A 147 -13.53 -0.62 -7.40
N TRP A 148 -13.75 -1.84 -7.86
CA TRP A 148 -14.54 -2.82 -7.13
C TRP A 148 -13.78 -3.32 -5.91
N LEU A 149 -14.41 -3.25 -4.73
CA LEU A 149 -13.84 -3.86 -3.53
C LEU A 149 -13.86 -5.38 -3.64
N MET A 150 -12.69 -5.98 -3.49
CA MET A 150 -12.57 -7.43 -3.45
C MET A 150 -13.31 -8.02 -2.26
N PRO A 151 -13.88 -9.25 -2.37
CA PRO A 151 -14.44 -9.94 -1.23
C PRO A 151 -13.47 -10.01 -0.06
N ARG A 152 -13.96 -9.78 1.17
CA ARG A 152 -13.20 -9.76 2.43
C ARG A 152 -12.22 -8.59 2.59
N TYR A 153 -12.18 -7.62 1.68
CA TYR A 153 -11.48 -6.35 1.89
C TYR A 153 -12.47 -5.26 2.27
N ALA A 154 -12.04 -4.40 3.18
CA ALA A 154 -12.75 -3.19 3.57
C ALA A 154 -11.91 -1.96 3.28
N ALA A 155 -12.56 -0.85 2.96
CA ALA A 155 -11.90 0.44 2.93
C ALA A 155 -11.42 0.80 4.34
N VAL A 156 -10.15 1.22 4.45
CA VAL A 156 -9.57 1.67 5.72
C VAL A 156 -9.75 3.18 5.78
N PRO A 157 -10.48 3.70 6.76
CA PRO A 157 -10.56 5.14 6.96
C PRO A 157 -9.16 5.66 7.33
N PHE A 158 -8.75 6.75 6.68
CA PHE A 158 -7.57 7.47 7.14
C PHE A 158 -7.87 8.09 8.51
N PRO A 159 -6.87 8.16 9.41
CA PRO A 159 -7.04 8.87 10.66
C PRO A 159 -7.52 10.30 10.34
N LYS A 160 -8.53 10.75 11.05
CA LYS A 160 -9.01 12.14 10.96
C LYS A 160 -7.82 13.06 11.23
N ASP A 161 -7.41 13.82 10.23
CA ASP A 161 -6.69 15.04 10.54
C ASP A 161 -7.69 15.91 11.30
N SER A 162 -7.34 16.35 12.48
CA SER A 162 -8.18 17.02 13.47
C SER A 162 -8.84 18.33 13.00
N GLU A 163 -8.69 18.70 11.74
CA GLU A 163 -9.13 19.99 11.20
C GLU A 163 -10.13 19.92 10.01
N SER A 164 -10.50 18.74 9.54
CA SER A 164 -11.53 18.64 8.49
C SER A 164 -12.69 17.77 8.93
N ASP A 165 -13.84 18.39 9.18
CA ASP A 165 -15.14 17.76 9.48
C ASP A 165 -15.75 16.95 8.33
N VAL A 166 -14.97 16.59 7.34
CA VAL A 166 -15.45 15.78 6.22
C VAL A 166 -15.60 14.33 6.67
N LYS A 167 -16.82 13.88 6.78
CA LYS A 167 -17.19 12.47 7.04
C LYS A 167 -16.65 11.57 5.93
N TRP A 168 -15.49 10.98 6.17
CA TRP A 168 -14.73 10.24 5.17
C TRP A 168 -15.15 8.77 5.09
N LYS A 169 -15.59 8.33 3.93
CA LYS A 169 -15.84 6.92 3.58
C LYS A 169 -14.61 6.27 2.94
N GLY A 170 -13.48 6.27 3.64
CA GLY A 170 -12.34 5.42 3.29
C GLY A 170 -11.39 5.87 2.19
N ALA A 171 -11.59 7.04 1.59
CA ALA A 171 -10.68 7.63 0.61
C ALA A 171 -10.54 9.13 0.84
N ASN A 172 -9.36 9.72 0.76
CA ASN A 172 -9.18 11.16 0.66
C ASN A 172 -8.72 11.51 -0.76
N GLN A 173 -8.70 12.78 -1.13
CA GLN A 173 -8.31 13.20 -2.47
C GLN A 173 -6.90 12.73 -2.86
N HIS A 174 -6.06 12.38 -1.89
CA HIS A 174 -4.65 12.07 -2.06
C HIS A 174 -4.27 10.63 -1.70
N ALA A 175 -5.21 9.82 -1.23
CA ALA A 175 -4.92 8.43 -0.86
C ALA A 175 -6.17 7.55 -0.84
N TRP A 176 -5.96 6.24 -1.01
CA TRP A 176 -6.97 5.19 -0.89
C TRP A 176 -6.33 3.92 -0.34
N THR A 177 -6.99 3.27 0.61
CA THR A 177 -6.50 2.03 1.21
C THR A 177 -7.63 1.03 1.40
N ILE A 178 -7.37 -0.21 1.05
CA ILE A 178 -8.22 -1.36 1.38
C ILE A 178 -7.40 -2.39 2.14
N ALA A 179 -8.02 -3.06 3.08
CA ALA A 179 -7.34 -4.06 3.89
C ALA A 179 -8.24 -5.23 4.27
N ASN A 180 -7.59 -6.35 4.57
CA ASN A 180 -8.14 -7.47 5.30
C ASN A 180 -7.17 -7.89 6.42
N LYS A 181 -7.45 -9.00 7.12
CA LYS A 181 -6.61 -9.48 8.25
C LYS A 181 -5.16 -9.84 7.88
N SER A 182 -4.84 -10.01 6.60
CA SER A 182 -3.52 -10.51 6.16
C SER A 182 -2.81 -9.64 5.13
N CYS A 183 -3.52 -8.67 4.54
CA CYS A 183 -3.00 -7.86 3.46
C CYS A 183 -3.68 -6.49 3.46
N ALA A 184 -2.92 -5.43 3.19
CA ALA A 184 -3.45 -4.11 2.91
C ALA A 184 -2.85 -3.58 1.61
N PHE A 185 -3.67 -2.88 0.82
CA PHE A 185 -3.21 -2.23 -0.39
C PHE A 185 -3.55 -0.75 -0.30
N SER A 186 -2.54 0.09 -0.47
CA SER A 186 -2.65 1.53 -0.42
C SER A 186 -2.18 2.15 -1.72
N VAL A 187 -2.89 3.17 -2.17
CA VAL A 187 -2.50 4.01 -3.30
C VAL A 187 -2.56 5.45 -2.85
N TYR A 188 -1.52 6.24 -3.11
CA TYR A 188 -1.48 7.62 -2.67
C TYR A 188 -0.52 8.48 -3.48
N ASP A 189 -0.78 9.80 -3.44
CA ASP A 189 0.10 10.83 -3.96
C ASP A 189 1.30 11.00 -3.03
N LYS A 190 2.46 10.51 -3.47
CA LYS A 190 3.69 10.55 -2.68
C LYS A 190 4.21 11.97 -2.48
N ALA A 191 4.07 12.85 -3.47
CA ALA A 191 4.49 14.25 -3.36
C ALA A 191 3.68 14.99 -2.29
N TYR A 192 2.36 14.79 -2.28
CA TYR A 192 1.48 15.33 -1.25
C TYR A 192 1.81 14.79 0.15
N GLU A 193 2.03 13.50 0.28
CA GLU A 193 2.38 12.86 1.55
C GLU A 193 3.68 13.42 2.12
N LEU A 194 4.73 13.56 1.31
CA LEU A 194 6.01 14.13 1.71
C LEU A 194 5.87 15.59 2.15
N LYS A 195 5.12 16.40 1.38
CA LYS A 195 4.87 17.80 1.74
C LYS A 195 4.13 17.92 3.07
N LYS A 196 3.10 17.09 3.31
CA LYS A 196 2.27 17.18 4.50
C LYS A 196 2.94 16.61 5.76
N ARG A 197 3.56 15.42 5.67
CA ARG A 197 4.10 14.72 6.83
C ARG A 197 5.54 15.08 7.15
N HIS A 198 6.36 15.26 6.12
CA HIS A 198 7.80 15.43 6.27
C HIS A 198 8.27 16.86 5.92
N LYS A 199 7.35 17.73 5.49
CA LYS A 199 7.67 19.11 5.03
C LYS A 199 8.66 19.15 3.85
N VAL A 200 8.86 18.03 3.17
CA VAL A 200 9.72 17.89 2.00
C VAL A 200 8.90 18.13 0.72
N LYS A 201 9.41 19.01 -0.15
CA LYS A 201 8.82 19.27 -1.47
C LYS A 201 9.67 18.58 -2.54
N ILE A 202 9.03 17.78 -3.38
CA ILE A 202 9.64 17.18 -4.56
C ILE A 202 8.96 17.69 -5.83
N LYS A 203 9.72 17.77 -6.94
CA LYS A 203 9.17 18.19 -8.25
C LYS A 203 8.42 17.06 -8.97
N ALA A 204 8.74 15.82 -8.64
CA ALA A 204 8.16 14.64 -9.29
C ALA A 204 6.70 14.42 -8.86
N HIS A 205 5.85 14.03 -9.82
CA HIS A 205 4.48 13.60 -9.57
C HIS A 205 4.46 12.08 -9.51
N ILE A 206 4.32 11.53 -8.29
CA ILE A 206 4.47 10.10 -8.02
C ILE A 206 3.18 9.53 -7.44
N LEU A 207 2.60 8.57 -8.14
CA LEU A 207 1.57 7.70 -7.59
C LEU A 207 2.25 6.46 -7.00
N ARG A 208 2.20 6.31 -5.68
CA ARG A 208 2.76 5.17 -4.99
C ARG A 208 1.69 4.12 -4.72
N LEU A 209 1.99 2.89 -5.13
CA LEU A 209 1.20 1.71 -4.85
C LEU A 209 1.96 0.86 -3.83
N GLU A 210 1.34 0.57 -2.68
CA GLU A 210 1.93 -0.27 -1.63
C GLU A 210 1.06 -1.49 -1.35
N LEU A 211 1.62 -2.68 -1.50
CA LEU A 211 1.02 -3.92 -1.06
C LEU A 211 1.71 -4.39 0.23
N ARG A 212 1.01 -4.24 1.35
CA ARG A 212 1.49 -4.62 2.67
C ARG A 212 1.06 -6.03 3.01
N LEU A 213 2.03 -6.91 3.25
CA LEU A 213 1.81 -8.29 3.65
C LEU A 213 2.07 -8.46 5.15
N SER A 214 1.12 -9.07 5.86
CA SER A 214 1.32 -9.47 7.26
C SER A 214 2.11 -10.79 7.33
N ARG A 215 2.63 -11.12 8.52
CA ARG A 215 3.34 -12.38 8.78
C ARG A 215 2.57 -13.62 8.32
N LYS A 216 1.24 -13.65 8.52
CA LYS A 216 0.40 -14.75 8.06
C LYS A 216 0.46 -14.93 6.53
N ARG A 217 0.52 -13.83 5.79
CA ARG A 217 0.62 -13.87 4.33
C ARG A 217 2.02 -14.22 3.87
N ILE A 218 3.05 -13.63 4.49
CA ILE A 218 4.46 -13.92 4.24
C ILE A 218 4.73 -15.43 4.36
N ARG A 219 4.33 -16.05 5.47
CA ARG A 219 4.50 -17.49 5.71
C ARG A 219 3.80 -18.40 4.67
N LYS A 220 2.83 -17.89 3.92
CA LYS A 220 2.16 -18.62 2.82
C LYS A 220 2.85 -18.44 1.48
N LEU A 221 3.69 -17.43 1.35
CA LEU A 221 4.35 -17.07 0.09
C LEU A 221 5.82 -17.49 0.06
N CYS A 222 6.45 -17.55 1.24
CA CYS A 222 7.85 -17.89 1.39
C CYS A 222 8.03 -19.33 1.87
N HIS A 223 9.03 -19.98 1.32
CA HIS A 223 9.55 -21.25 1.79
C HIS A 223 10.58 -21.05 2.91
N GLU A 224 11.34 -19.98 2.83
CA GLU A 224 12.37 -19.61 3.79
C GLU A 224 11.78 -19.18 5.13
N THR A 225 12.54 -19.42 6.21
CA THR A 225 12.17 -19.05 7.59
C THR A 225 12.94 -17.85 8.09
N ASP A 226 14.16 -17.64 7.60
CA ASP A 226 15.03 -16.54 7.96
C ASP A 226 14.54 -15.25 7.30
N TRP A 227 14.47 -14.18 8.05
CA TRP A 227 13.88 -12.92 7.61
C TRP A 227 14.60 -12.30 6.41
N ASP A 228 15.92 -12.42 6.32
CA ASP A 228 16.74 -11.90 5.24
C ASP A 228 16.53 -12.68 3.93
N LYS A 229 16.46 -13.99 4.01
CA LYS A 229 16.13 -14.85 2.86
C LYS A 229 14.67 -14.65 2.42
N GLN A 230 13.74 -14.45 3.37
CA GLN A 230 12.35 -14.09 3.05
C GLN A 230 12.26 -12.77 2.28
N LEU A 231 13.07 -11.76 2.62
CA LEU A 231 13.09 -10.49 1.88
C LEU A 231 13.53 -10.69 0.42
N LEU A 232 14.56 -11.49 0.17
CA LEU A 232 15.01 -11.84 -1.18
C LEU A 232 13.92 -12.58 -1.96
N GLU A 233 13.37 -13.66 -1.39
CA GLU A 233 12.32 -14.46 -2.01
C GLU A 233 11.05 -13.64 -2.32
N LEU A 234 10.64 -12.74 -1.42
CA LEU A 234 9.50 -11.85 -1.65
C LEU A 234 9.77 -10.81 -2.72
N HIS A 235 10.99 -10.31 -2.81
CA HIS A 235 11.38 -9.34 -3.83
C HIS A 235 11.35 -9.96 -5.22
N GLU A 236 11.86 -11.17 -5.40
CA GLU A 236 11.80 -11.90 -6.67
C GLU A 236 10.36 -12.11 -7.16
N LYS A 237 9.43 -12.33 -6.23
CA LYS A 237 8.00 -12.57 -6.54
C LYS A 237 7.15 -11.30 -6.58
N GLN A 238 7.74 -10.11 -6.33
CA GLN A 238 6.95 -8.91 -6.05
C GLN A 238 6.07 -8.45 -7.21
N ASP A 239 6.61 -8.42 -8.43
CA ASP A 239 5.88 -7.92 -9.60
C ASP A 239 4.66 -8.78 -9.88
N ALA A 240 4.83 -10.09 -9.92
CA ALA A 240 3.73 -11.03 -10.12
C ALA A 240 2.65 -10.92 -9.02
N GLN A 241 3.04 -10.62 -7.78
CA GLN A 241 2.09 -10.45 -6.68
C GLN A 241 1.27 -9.17 -6.82
N LEU A 242 1.92 -8.05 -7.13
CA LEU A 242 1.25 -6.76 -7.30
C LEU A 242 0.34 -6.80 -8.52
N ASP A 243 0.80 -7.33 -9.64
CA ASP A 243 0.02 -7.45 -10.86
C ASP A 243 -1.21 -8.35 -10.66
N LYS A 244 -1.03 -9.48 -9.98
CA LYS A 244 -2.16 -10.35 -9.59
C LYS A 244 -3.15 -9.60 -8.71
N PHE A 245 -2.68 -8.72 -7.83
CA PHE A 245 -3.54 -7.91 -6.98
C PHE A 245 -4.31 -6.87 -7.81
N LEU A 246 -3.65 -6.14 -8.70
CA LEU A 246 -4.25 -5.18 -9.61
C LEU A 246 -5.26 -5.84 -10.55
N HIS A 247 -4.95 -7.03 -11.06
CA HIS A 247 -5.90 -7.83 -11.84
C HIS A 247 -7.19 -8.14 -11.08
N ARG A 248 -7.09 -8.46 -9.78
CA ARG A 248 -8.28 -8.72 -8.93
C ARG A 248 -9.10 -7.46 -8.65
N LEU A 249 -8.49 -6.29 -8.73
CA LEU A 249 -9.18 -4.98 -8.71
C LEU A 249 -9.75 -4.60 -10.07
N HIS A 250 -9.54 -5.42 -11.09
CA HIS A 250 -9.84 -5.10 -12.50
C HIS A 250 -9.09 -3.86 -13.01
N LEU A 251 -7.90 -3.60 -12.47
CA LEU A 251 -7.02 -2.46 -12.81
C LEU A 251 -5.63 -2.95 -13.27
N PRO A 252 -5.51 -3.75 -14.33
CA PRO A 252 -4.21 -4.14 -14.86
C PRO A 252 -3.48 -2.92 -15.44
N GLU A 253 -2.18 -3.02 -15.59
CA GLU A 253 -1.36 -1.94 -16.14
C GLU A 253 -1.73 -1.54 -17.57
N SER A 254 -2.35 -2.44 -18.31
CA SER A 254 -2.78 -2.24 -19.70
C SER A 254 -4.12 -1.48 -19.84
N ILE A 255 -4.63 -0.85 -18.78
CA ILE A 255 -5.84 -0.03 -18.89
C ILE A 255 -5.58 1.18 -19.80
N ARG A 256 -6.42 1.32 -20.82
CA ARG A 256 -6.49 2.51 -21.68
C ARG A 256 -7.55 3.46 -21.16
N LEU A 257 -7.20 4.71 -20.97
CA LEU A 257 -8.14 5.79 -20.66
C LEU A 257 -8.67 6.36 -21.96
N VAL A 258 -9.98 6.52 -22.04
CA VAL A 258 -10.68 7.06 -23.23
C VAL A 258 -11.79 8.01 -22.78
N THR A 259 -12.16 8.94 -23.64
CA THR A 259 -13.30 9.83 -23.43
C THR A 259 -14.63 9.07 -23.49
N PHE A 260 -15.72 9.70 -23.03
CA PHE A 260 -17.04 9.09 -23.10
C PHE A 260 -17.45 8.75 -24.53
N THR A 261 -17.20 9.66 -25.49
CA THR A 261 -17.50 9.47 -26.90
C THR A 261 -16.71 8.32 -27.49
N GLN A 262 -15.37 8.29 -27.26
CA GLN A 262 -14.52 7.18 -27.68
C GLN A 262 -14.95 5.84 -27.09
N ALA A 263 -15.42 5.84 -25.82
CA ALA A 263 -15.91 4.62 -25.20
C ALA A 263 -17.17 4.07 -25.88
N LEU A 264 -18.11 4.94 -26.27
CA LEU A 264 -19.29 4.53 -27.02
C LEU A 264 -18.91 4.02 -28.41
N GLU A 265 -18.02 4.71 -29.10
CA GLU A 265 -17.50 4.30 -30.41
C GLU A 265 -16.82 2.92 -30.35
N ILE A 266 -15.95 2.69 -29.37
CA ILE A 266 -15.31 1.38 -29.13
C ILE A 266 -16.37 0.29 -28.91
N ILE A 267 -17.42 0.56 -28.11
CA ILE A 267 -18.49 -0.41 -27.90
C ILE A 267 -19.22 -0.70 -29.21
N ASP A 268 -19.52 0.34 -29.98
CA ASP A 268 -20.33 0.22 -31.21
C ASP A 268 -19.57 -0.50 -32.32
N THR A 269 -18.27 -0.24 -32.45
CA THR A 269 -17.41 -0.89 -33.45
C THR A 269 -16.92 -2.28 -33.01
N SER A 270 -17.10 -2.66 -31.74
CA SER A 270 -16.68 -3.98 -31.27
C SER A 270 -17.46 -5.14 -31.86
N ARG A 271 -16.84 -6.33 -31.94
CA ARG A 271 -17.49 -7.57 -32.44
C ARG A 271 -18.44 -8.22 -31.40
N LEU A 272 -18.85 -7.46 -30.37
CA LEU A 272 -19.72 -7.96 -29.31
C LEU A 272 -21.18 -8.11 -29.82
N ARG A 273 -21.91 -9.07 -29.21
CA ARG A 273 -23.36 -9.23 -29.48
C ARG A 273 -24.12 -7.96 -29.05
N GLU A 274 -25.13 -7.54 -29.80
CA GLU A 274 -25.91 -6.33 -29.52
C GLU A 274 -26.46 -6.27 -28.08
N LYS A 275 -26.92 -7.41 -27.54
CA LYS A 275 -27.36 -7.50 -26.14
C LYS A 275 -26.27 -7.08 -25.16
N THR A 276 -24.99 -7.45 -25.41
CA THR A 276 -23.84 -7.05 -24.61
C THR A 276 -23.51 -5.58 -24.81
N LYS A 277 -23.46 -5.09 -26.04
CA LYS A 277 -23.28 -3.67 -26.37
C LYS A 277 -24.30 -2.79 -25.67
N LYS A 278 -25.59 -3.15 -25.69
CA LYS A 278 -26.66 -2.43 -25.01
C LYS A 278 -26.43 -2.34 -23.49
N LYS A 279 -25.94 -3.41 -22.85
CA LYS A 279 -25.61 -3.40 -21.42
C LYS A 279 -24.38 -2.53 -21.13
N LEU A 280 -23.31 -2.61 -21.96
CA LEU A 280 -22.11 -1.79 -21.81
C LEU A 280 -22.42 -0.30 -21.99
N ARG A 281 -23.17 0.09 -23.02
CA ARG A 281 -23.64 1.49 -23.21
C ARG A 281 -24.41 1.97 -21.97
N ARG A 282 -25.25 1.12 -21.38
CA ARG A 282 -26.00 1.45 -20.16
C ARG A 282 -25.08 1.64 -18.95
N ILE A 283 -24.06 0.77 -18.79
CA ILE A 283 -23.04 0.92 -17.73
C ILE A 283 -22.31 2.25 -17.90
N VAL A 284 -21.78 2.52 -19.09
CA VAL A 284 -21.03 3.75 -19.40
C VAL A 284 -21.88 5.01 -19.16
N LYS A 285 -23.12 5.03 -19.67
CA LYS A 285 -24.05 6.16 -19.47
C LYS A 285 -24.38 6.39 -17.99
N LYS A 286 -24.65 5.32 -17.22
CA LYS A 286 -25.03 5.42 -15.80
C LYS A 286 -23.82 5.62 -14.86
N ALA A 287 -22.60 5.34 -15.32
CA ALA A 287 -21.40 5.59 -14.53
C ALA A 287 -21.13 7.08 -14.30
N ASN A 288 -21.71 7.96 -15.11
CA ASN A 288 -21.62 9.40 -14.93
C ASN A 288 -22.26 9.83 -13.59
N GLY A 289 -21.48 10.47 -12.75
CA GLY A 289 -21.95 10.93 -11.44
C GLY A 289 -22.12 9.83 -10.38
N CYS A 290 -21.66 8.60 -10.63
CA CYS A 290 -21.62 7.56 -9.62
C CYS A 290 -20.29 7.58 -8.85
N GLU A 291 -20.36 7.46 -7.53
CA GLU A 291 -19.20 7.47 -6.63
C GLU A 291 -18.43 6.13 -6.65
N SER A 292 -19.07 5.04 -7.04
CA SER A 292 -18.48 3.71 -7.03
C SER A 292 -19.09 2.78 -8.07
N LEU A 293 -18.37 1.72 -8.46
CA LEU A 293 -18.89 0.67 -9.31
C LEU A 293 -20.12 -0.04 -8.71
N ALA A 294 -20.19 -0.16 -7.39
CA ALA A 294 -21.36 -0.71 -6.71
C ALA A 294 -22.61 0.18 -6.91
N ALA A 295 -22.45 1.51 -6.89
CA ALA A 295 -23.52 2.44 -7.21
C ALA A 295 -23.96 2.33 -8.67
N VAL A 296 -22.99 2.16 -9.61
CA VAL A 296 -23.31 1.90 -11.03
C VAL A 296 -24.10 0.62 -11.20
N GLN A 297 -23.70 -0.47 -10.53
CA GLN A 297 -24.38 -1.75 -10.58
C GLN A 297 -25.87 -1.62 -10.13
N LYS A 298 -26.11 -0.94 -9.01
CA LYS A 298 -27.47 -0.66 -8.52
C LYS A 298 -28.28 0.14 -9.53
N LYS A 299 -27.74 1.23 -10.08
CA LYS A 299 -28.41 2.09 -11.08
C LYS A 299 -28.67 1.38 -12.42
N THR A 300 -27.83 0.44 -12.81
CA THR A 300 -28.03 -0.32 -14.05
C THR A 300 -29.00 -1.47 -13.92
N ARG A 301 -29.32 -1.91 -12.69
CA ARG A 301 -30.15 -3.09 -12.41
C ARG A 301 -29.64 -4.38 -13.06
N ILE A 302 -28.35 -4.47 -13.38
CA ILE A 302 -27.70 -5.69 -13.87
C ILE A 302 -27.43 -6.59 -12.67
N LYS A 303 -27.63 -7.91 -12.81
CA LYS A 303 -27.31 -8.88 -11.75
C LYS A 303 -25.84 -8.73 -11.35
N LYS A 304 -25.53 -8.78 -10.05
CA LYS A 304 -24.18 -8.54 -9.52
C LYS A 304 -23.12 -9.45 -10.16
N SER A 305 -23.43 -10.73 -10.33
CA SER A 305 -22.52 -11.70 -10.97
C SER A 305 -22.23 -11.32 -12.42
N GLU A 306 -23.25 -11.00 -13.20
CA GLU A 306 -23.12 -10.58 -14.58
C GLU A 306 -22.35 -9.25 -14.70
N PHE A 307 -22.63 -8.28 -13.82
CA PHE A 307 -21.93 -6.99 -13.79
C PHE A 307 -20.43 -7.18 -13.53
N ILE A 308 -20.06 -8.04 -12.55
CA ILE A 308 -18.66 -8.36 -12.23
C ILE A 308 -17.98 -9.05 -13.42
N THR A 309 -18.67 -10.00 -14.07
CA THR A 309 -18.15 -10.67 -15.26
C THR A 309 -17.91 -9.68 -16.40
N MET A 310 -18.86 -8.77 -16.67
CA MET A 310 -18.71 -7.74 -17.68
C MET A 310 -17.56 -6.77 -17.36
N LEU A 311 -17.38 -6.35 -16.11
CA LEU A 311 -16.23 -5.53 -15.70
C LEU A 311 -14.90 -6.28 -15.84
N GLY A 312 -14.88 -7.57 -15.50
CA GLY A 312 -13.69 -8.42 -15.67
C GLY A 312 -13.30 -8.61 -17.13
N GLN A 313 -14.28 -8.78 -18.01
CA GLN A 313 -14.06 -8.96 -19.45
C GLN A 313 -13.77 -7.65 -20.20
N HIS A 314 -14.49 -6.58 -19.85
CA HIS A 314 -14.46 -5.32 -20.60
C HIS A 314 -13.79 -4.17 -19.84
N ARG A 315 -13.49 -4.35 -18.55
CA ARG A 315 -12.67 -3.48 -17.69
C ARG A 315 -13.02 -2.00 -17.80
N ILE A 316 -14.29 -1.68 -17.56
CA ILE A 316 -14.83 -0.33 -17.71
C ILE A 316 -14.83 0.37 -16.35
N ILE A 317 -14.12 1.49 -16.23
CA ILE A 317 -14.17 2.39 -15.09
C ILE A 317 -14.28 3.81 -15.63
N ARG A 318 -15.30 4.55 -15.18
CA ARG A 318 -15.49 5.95 -15.55
C ARG A 318 -15.11 6.87 -14.41
N GLN A 319 -14.25 7.84 -14.72
CA GLN A 319 -13.90 8.95 -13.87
C GLN A 319 -14.59 10.22 -14.36
N LYS A 320 -15.17 11.01 -13.45
CA LYS A 320 -15.68 12.35 -13.72
C LYS A 320 -14.61 13.36 -13.30
N GLU A 321 -14.10 14.13 -14.24
CA GLU A 321 -13.28 15.31 -13.97
C GLU A 321 -14.04 16.60 -14.25
N PRO A 322 -13.66 17.72 -13.63
CA PRO A 322 -14.31 19.01 -13.85
C PRO A 322 -14.27 19.47 -15.31
N SER A 323 -13.22 19.12 -16.05
CA SER A 323 -12.97 19.55 -17.44
C SER A 323 -13.01 18.43 -18.47
N CYS A 324 -12.88 17.17 -18.06
CA CYS A 324 -12.85 16.02 -18.96
C CYS A 324 -13.49 14.79 -18.31
N GLN A 325 -14.29 14.05 -19.08
CA GLN A 325 -14.85 12.77 -18.66
C GLN A 325 -14.05 11.65 -19.30
N HIS A 326 -13.28 10.92 -18.50
CA HIS A 326 -12.50 9.78 -18.96
C HIS A 326 -13.14 8.47 -18.53
N ILE A 327 -13.00 7.45 -19.39
CA ILE A 327 -13.43 6.08 -19.14
C ILE A 327 -12.23 5.17 -19.33
N ALA A 328 -12.03 4.24 -18.39
CA ALA A 328 -10.99 3.24 -18.49
C ALA A 328 -11.53 1.98 -19.18
N PHE A 329 -10.87 1.55 -20.24
CA PHE A 329 -11.13 0.30 -20.95
C PHE A 329 -9.90 -0.62 -20.90
N GLY A 330 -10.13 -1.90 -20.69
CA GLY A 330 -9.11 -2.91 -20.89
C GLY A 330 -8.98 -3.34 -22.36
N ARG A 331 -7.85 -3.92 -22.72
CA ARG A 331 -7.52 -4.38 -24.10
C ARG A 331 -8.59 -5.28 -24.74
N THR A 332 -9.39 -5.98 -23.93
CA THR A 332 -10.37 -6.96 -24.40
C THR A 332 -11.54 -6.35 -25.19
N VAL A 333 -11.73 -5.02 -25.13
CA VAL A 333 -12.79 -4.35 -25.91
C VAL A 333 -12.29 -3.86 -27.27
N CYS A 334 -10.97 -3.82 -27.46
CA CYS A 334 -10.33 -3.30 -28.67
C CYS A 334 -9.90 -4.39 -29.69
N ALA A 335 -10.17 -5.68 -29.41
CA ALA A 335 -9.81 -6.80 -30.28
C ALA A 335 -10.98 -7.27 -31.14
#